data_28395f06a1121eb82ac41f6d6bbe3a00
#
_entry.id   28395f06a1121eb82ac41f6d6bbe3a00
#
_cell.length_a   1.000
_cell.length_b   1.000
_cell.length_c   1.000
_cell.angle_alpha   90.00
_cell.angle_beta   90.00
_cell.angle_gamma   90.00
#
_symmetry.space_group_name_H-M   'P 1'
#
loop_
_entity.id
_entity.type
_entity.pdbx_description
1 polymer ?
#
loop_
_entity_poly.entity_id
_entity_poly.type
_entity_poly.pdbx_seq_one_letter_code
_entity_poly.pdbx_strand_id
1 'polypeptide(L)'
;MKVIVVGAGLSGLVAAHEIQDSGHEVVVLEARDRVGGRVFTLREGFAGGQFADLGAEIIYHGQNNIAELAARHGVELSDEFSMGTDVPDLIFGGERLDRAAAAEIVNELRVAIKRTKPSYYESVAQWLRRARVSRQAELLLTAIAQSTPASPLRVADAQELNVELSWGEAYRKVKGGNDTLPRTMAKKVDVRLQRPVRVVGWGSNGVTVEAEDETFHADRVVVTVPGPLTFELGFEPALPPEKVRALLQLRYGNATRLVVQYKERELVKQAIGSGCFTDRMPGFIMEQTVHQAGEHIIVAGLAAGDVEPSGMTDEQILDSVDATMTSVVGKPIKRVAGAVKSWTHDPWSRAVVRAPIGDQRDTVLPLVAAPLDRRVFFAGEHTDGRVGPGGMEGAIKSGYRVAKEVLA
;
A
#
# COMPACT_ATOMS: atom_id res chain seq x y z
N MET A 1 -14.04 -25.40 -16.44
CA MET A 1 -14.87 -24.85 -15.34
C MET A 1 -15.02 -23.34 -15.52
N LYS A 2 -16.05 -22.77 -14.91
CA LYS A 2 -16.25 -21.32 -14.84
C LYS A 2 -15.86 -20.81 -13.46
N VAL A 3 -15.11 -19.71 -13.40
CA VAL A 3 -14.64 -19.11 -12.14
C VAL A 3 -15.01 -17.64 -12.10
N ILE A 4 -15.54 -17.18 -10.98
CA ILE A 4 -15.78 -15.76 -10.71
C ILE A 4 -14.64 -15.25 -9.82
N VAL A 5 -14.08 -14.10 -10.16
CA VAL A 5 -13.10 -13.40 -9.31
C VAL A 5 -13.74 -12.11 -8.81
N VAL A 6 -13.78 -11.91 -7.49
CA VAL A 6 -14.34 -10.73 -6.84
C VAL A 6 -13.21 -9.75 -6.52
N GLY A 7 -13.14 -8.67 -7.30
CA GLY A 7 -12.14 -7.63 -7.22
C GLY A 7 -11.11 -7.67 -8.35
N ALA A 8 -10.93 -6.54 -9.07
CA ALA A 8 -9.95 -6.35 -10.14
C ALA A 8 -8.68 -5.63 -9.63
N GLY A 9 -8.24 -5.91 -8.40
CA GLY A 9 -6.90 -5.57 -7.91
C GLY A 9 -5.84 -6.50 -8.50
N LEU A 10 -4.55 -6.26 -8.20
CA LEU A 10 -3.46 -7.10 -8.74
C LEU A 10 -3.65 -8.59 -8.41
N SER A 11 -4.07 -8.94 -7.19
CA SER A 11 -4.29 -10.34 -6.82
C SER A 11 -5.39 -11.01 -7.66
N GLY A 12 -6.51 -10.31 -7.87
CA GLY A 12 -7.63 -10.81 -8.67
C GLY A 12 -7.27 -10.93 -10.15
N LEU A 13 -6.61 -9.93 -10.72
CA LEU A 13 -6.18 -9.96 -12.11
C LEU A 13 -5.14 -11.06 -12.37
N VAL A 14 -4.16 -11.26 -11.47
CA VAL A 14 -3.20 -12.37 -11.58
C VAL A 14 -3.92 -13.71 -11.52
N ALA A 15 -4.81 -13.91 -10.55
CA ALA A 15 -5.58 -15.15 -10.44
C ALA A 15 -6.41 -15.40 -11.72
N ALA A 16 -7.07 -14.36 -12.24
CA ALA A 16 -7.89 -14.46 -13.45
C ALA A 16 -7.05 -14.87 -14.67
N HIS A 17 -5.86 -14.27 -14.86
CA HIS A 17 -4.96 -14.65 -15.96
C HIS A 17 -4.50 -16.10 -15.85
N GLU A 18 -3.99 -16.53 -14.70
CA GLU A 18 -3.49 -17.89 -14.52
C GLU A 18 -4.56 -18.95 -14.75
N ILE A 19 -5.79 -18.68 -14.27
CA ILE A 19 -6.93 -19.58 -14.45
C ILE A 19 -7.38 -19.62 -15.93
N GLN A 20 -7.45 -18.46 -16.59
CA GLN A 20 -7.81 -18.34 -18.00
C GLN A 20 -6.77 -19.00 -18.92
N ASP A 21 -5.48 -18.77 -18.66
CA ASP A 21 -4.38 -19.39 -19.43
C ASP A 21 -4.34 -20.92 -19.28
N SER A 22 -4.95 -21.44 -18.19
CA SER A 22 -5.17 -22.88 -17.99
C SER A 22 -6.42 -23.41 -18.70
N GLY A 23 -7.07 -22.63 -19.56
CA GLY A 23 -8.19 -23.03 -20.38
C GLY A 23 -9.56 -22.97 -19.70
N HIS A 24 -9.73 -22.13 -18.68
CA HIS A 24 -10.98 -21.97 -17.95
C HIS A 24 -11.66 -20.63 -18.24
N GLU A 25 -12.98 -20.59 -18.14
CA GLU A 25 -13.77 -19.35 -18.25
C GLU A 25 -13.65 -18.55 -16.96
N VAL A 26 -13.31 -17.26 -17.08
CA VAL A 26 -13.16 -16.36 -15.93
C VAL A 26 -13.92 -15.08 -16.15
N VAL A 27 -14.65 -14.63 -15.15
CA VAL A 27 -15.28 -13.30 -15.07
C VAL A 27 -14.80 -12.61 -13.80
N VAL A 28 -14.33 -11.37 -13.94
CA VAL A 28 -13.88 -10.53 -12.81
C VAL A 28 -14.95 -9.48 -12.53
N LEU A 29 -15.44 -9.41 -11.30
CA LEU A 29 -16.42 -8.40 -10.84
C LEU A 29 -15.70 -7.36 -9.99
N GLU A 30 -15.73 -6.11 -10.42
CA GLU A 30 -15.09 -4.98 -9.72
C GLU A 30 -16.14 -3.94 -9.31
N ALA A 31 -16.09 -3.53 -8.05
CA ALA A 31 -17.03 -2.57 -7.49
C ALA A 31 -16.86 -1.14 -8.03
N ARG A 32 -15.63 -0.77 -8.38
CA ARG A 32 -15.29 0.56 -8.89
C ARG A 32 -15.56 0.68 -10.38
N ASP A 33 -15.49 1.90 -10.86
CA ASP A 33 -15.44 2.28 -12.29
C ASP A 33 -14.06 2.06 -12.94
N ARG A 34 -13.08 1.53 -12.17
CA ARG A 34 -11.70 1.28 -12.60
C ARG A 34 -11.12 0.00 -11.98
N VAL A 35 -10.12 -0.54 -12.64
CA VAL A 35 -9.30 -1.64 -12.11
C VAL A 35 -8.14 -1.15 -11.25
N GLY A 36 -7.35 -2.06 -10.68
CA GLY A 36 -6.13 -1.80 -9.91
C GLY A 36 -6.34 -1.74 -8.40
N GLY A 37 -7.58 -1.54 -7.93
CA GLY A 37 -7.85 -1.46 -6.49
C GLY A 37 -7.05 -0.35 -5.82
N ARG A 38 -6.12 -0.73 -4.91
CA ARG A 38 -5.21 0.20 -4.21
C ARG A 38 -3.98 0.63 -5.03
N VAL A 39 -3.82 0.15 -6.25
CA VAL A 39 -2.90 0.71 -7.26
C VAL A 39 -3.69 1.70 -8.09
N PHE A 40 -3.37 2.98 -7.95
CA PHE A 40 -4.11 4.06 -8.58
C PHE A 40 -3.20 5.23 -8.95
N THR A 41 -3.19 5.61 -10.22
CA THR A 41 -2.45 6.76 -10.75
C THR A 41 -3.44 7.83 -11.20
N LEU A 42 -3.34 9.03 -10.63
CA LEU A 42 -4.09 10.21 -11.06
C LEU A 42 -3.33 10.89 -12.21
N ARG A 43 -3.96 10.98 -13.38
CA ARG A 43 -3.37 11.57 -14.60
C ARG A 43 -3.92 12.94 -14.96
N GLU A 44 -4.96 13.35 -14.30
CA GLU A 44 -5.62 14.62 -14.56
C GLU A 44 -5.41 15.58 -13.39
N GLY A 45 -5.56 16.89 -13.66
CA GLY A 45 -5.47 17.94 -12.65
C GLY A 45 -4.05 18.47 -12.40
N PHE A 46 -2.99 17.89 -12.98
CA PHE A 46 -1.62 18.39 -12.89
C PHE A 46 -1.20 19.14 -14.16
N ALA A 47 -0.46 20.23 -13.99
CA ALA A 47 0.10 20.98 -15.09
C ALA A 47 1.18 20.20 -15.84
N GLY A 48 1.38 20.49 -17.12
CA GLY A 48 2.44 19.88 -17.93
C GLY A 48 2.24 18.40 -18.27
N GLY A 49 1.03 17.86 -18.14
CA GLY A 49 0.73 16.45 -18.40
C GLY A 49 1.38 15.48 -17.40
N GLN A 50 1.82 15.99 -16.26
CA GLN A 50 2.36 15.17 -15.18
C GLN A 50 1.27 14.34 -14.50
N PHE A 51 1.66 13.28 -13.82
CA PHE A 51 0.76 12.37 -13.09
C PHE A 51 1.37 11.97 -11.74
N ALA A 52 0.54 11.45 -10.85
CA ALA A 52 1.00 10.98 -9.54
C ALA A 52 0.31 9.68 -9.12
N ASP A 53 1.05 8.79 -8.46
CA ASP A 53 0.50 7.60 -7.83
C ASP A 53 -0.13 7.96 -6.48
N LEU A 54 -1.44 7.88 -6.42
CA LEU A 54 -2.22 8.04 -5.18
C LEU A 54 -2.36 6.75 -4.38
N GLY A 55 -1.92 5.64 -4.95
CA GLY A 55 -1.91 4.31 -4.32
C GLY A 55 -0.50 3.79 -4.06
N ALA A 56 -0.35 2.48 -4.20
CA ALA A 56 0.94 1.81 -4.10
C ALA A 56 1.91 2.34 -5.15
N GLU A 57 3.10 2.73 -4.71
CA GLU A 57 4.03 3.51 -5.53
C GLU A 57 5.36 2.82 -5.77
N ILE A 58 5.93 2.21 -4.74
CA ILE A 58 7.31 1.75 -4.75
C ILE A 58 7.40 0.26 -5.04
N ILE A 59 8.27 -0.09 -5.99
CA ILE A 59 8.70 -1.46 -6.27
C ILE A 59 10.12 -1.60 -5.69
N TYR A 60 10.24 -2.33 -4.60
CA TYR A 60 11.51 -2.53 -3.89
C TYR A 60 12.43 -3.47 -4.65
N HIS A 61 13.73 -3.31 -4.44
CA HIS A 61 14.70 -4.28 -4.94
C HIS A 61 14.36 -5.68 -4.42
N GLY A 62 14.48 -6.69 -5.31
CA GLY A 62 14.13 -8.09 -4.98
C GLY A 62 12.63 -8.44 -5.05
N GLN A 63 11.75 -7.49 -5.38
CA GLN A 63 10.35 -7.78 -5.70
C GLN A 63 10.25 -8.29 -7.15
N ASN A 64 10.64 -9.53 -7.37
CA ASN A 64 10.78 -10.09 -8.71
C ASN A 64 9.44 -10.42 -9.39
N ASN A 65 8.40 -10.79 -8.63
CA ASN A 65 7.12 -11.17 -9.24
C ASN A 65 6.45 -10.00 -9.94
N ILE A 66 6.54 -8.78 -9.40
CA ILE A 66 5.98 -7.61 -10.09
C ILE A 66 6.81 -7.26 -11.35
N ALA A 67 8.13 -7.44 -11.31
CA ALA A 67 8.99 -7.19 -12.47
C ALA A 67 8.72 -8.22 -13.60
N GLU A 68 8.61 -9.50 -13.26
CA GLU A 68 8.28 -10.58 -14.19
C GLU A 68 6.87 -10.39 -14.78
N LEU A 69 5.89 -10.02 -13.93
CA LEU A 69 4.52 -9.76 -14.36
C LEU A 69 4.47 -8.57 -15.32
N ALA A 70 5.17 -7.48 -15.02
CA ALA A 70 5.27 -6.32 -15.90
C ALA A 70 5.85 -6.72 -17.27
N ALA A 71 6.96 -7.46 -17.29
CA ALA A 71 7.60 -7.94 -18.51
C ALA A 71 6.65 -8.84 -19.33
N ARG A 72 5.94 -9.79 -18.69
CA ARG A 72 4.96 -10.69 -19.33
C ARG A 72 3.83 -9.91 -20.04
N HIS A 73 3.47 -8.76 -19.51
CA HIS A 73 2.42 -7.91 -20.07
C HIS A 73 2.95 -6.77 -20.95
N GLY A 74 4.26 -6.71 -21.21
CA GLY A 74 4.89 -5.66 -22.03
C GLY A 74 4.82 -4.27 -21.37
N VAL A 75 4.81 -4.23 -20.04
CA VAL A 75 4.79 -3.00 -19.23
C VAL A 75 6.21 -2.70 -18.78
N GLU A 76 6.70 -1.52 -19.08
CA GLU A 76 8.06 -1.11 -18.73
C GLU A 76 8.14 -0.58 -17.30
N LEU A 77 9.22 -0.96 -16.62
CA LEU A 77 9.61 -0.34 -15.35
C LEU A 77 10.56 0.84 -15.61
N SER A 78 10.58 1.79 -14.68
CA SER A 78 11.56 2.88 -14.70
C SER A 78 12.97 2.34 -14.45
N ASP A 79 13.96 3.17 -14.74
CA ASP A 79 15.31 2.98 -14.21
C ASP A 79 15.26 3.01 -12.68
N GLU A 80 16.25 2.38 -12.05
CA GLU A 80 16.35 2.39 -10.60
C GLU A 80 16.67 3.80 -10.09
N PHE A 81 16.06 4.16 -8.97
CA PHE A 81 16.36 5.38 -8.24
C PHE A 81 16.44 5.06 -6.74
N SER A 82 17.14 5.88 -5.98
CA SER A 82 17.23 5.73 -4.53
C SER A 82 16.46 6.86 -3.84
N MET A 83 15.81 6.54 -2.73
CA MET A 83 15.13 7.52 -1.87
C MET A 83 16.05 8.05 -0.75
N GLY A 84 17.34 7.90 -0.89
CA GLY A 84 18.28 8.43 0.09
C GLY A 84 19.61 7.70 0.14
N THR A 85 20.36 8.08 1.14
CA THR A 85 21.62 7.46 1.57
C THR A 85 21.40 6.79 2.92
N ASP A 86 22.42 6.13 3.47
CA ASP A 86 22.39 5.56 4.82
C ASP A 86 22.00 6.54 5.94
N VAL A 87 22.06 7.84 5.64
CA VAL A 87 21.63 8.93 6.53
C VAL A 87 20.63 9.79 5.76
N PRO A 88 19.35 9.75 6.12
CA PRO A 88 18.32 10.55 5.46
C PRO A 88 18.41 12.05 5.83
N ASP A 89 17.85 12.90 5.00
CA ASP A 89 17.61 14.29 5.35
C ASP A 89 16.52 14.40 6.42
N LEU A 90 16.81 15.07 7.54
CA LEU A 90 15.89 15.27 8.66
C LEU A 90 15.58 16.76 8.84
N ILE A 91 14.30 17.09 8.96
CA ILE A 91 13.82 18.47 9.16
C ILE A 91 12.85 18.46 10.33
N PHE A 92 13.35 18.81 11.52
CA PHE A 92 12.59 18.80 12.76
C PHE A 92 12.52 20.20 13.37
N GLY A 93 11.35 20.58 13.90
CA GLY A 93 11.10 21.93 14.39
C GLY A 93 11.17 23.00 13.31
N GLY A 94 11.15 22.63 12.02
CA GLY A 94 11.31 23.52 10.89
C GLY A 94 12.77 23.79 10.51
N GLU A 95 13.73 23.15 11.16
CA GLU A 95 15.16 23.28 10.88
C GLU A 95 15.72 21.99 10.26
N ARG A 96 16.53 22.14 9.23
CA ARG A 96 17.28 21.03 8.65
C ARG A 96 18.45 20.69 9.55
N LEU A 97 18.52 19.45 9.99
CA LEU A 97 19.66 18.94 10.71
C LEU A 97 20.85 18.79 9.75
N ASP A 98 22.05 19.10 10.23
CA ASP A 98 23.24 18.77 9.47
C ASP A 98 23.44 17.24 9.40
N ARG A 99 24.26 16.80 8.44
CA ARG A 99 24.44 15.37 8.17
C ARG A 99 25.06 14.62 9.36
N ALA A 100 25.88 15.27 10.18
CA ALA A 100 26.48 14.65 11.34
C ALA A 100 25.43 14.41 12.43
N ALA A 101 24.61 15.41 12.74
CA ALA A 101 23.51 15.27 13.70
C ALA A 101 22.48 14.21 13.24
N ALA A 102 22.12 14.18 11.96
CA ALA A 102 21.25 13.14 11.42
C ALA A 102 21.86 11.75 11.54
N ALA A 103 23.16 11.61 11.26
CA ALA A 103 23.89 10.35 11.42
C ALA A 103 23.95 9.87 12.87
N GLU A 104 24.10 10.79 13.83
CA GLU A 104 24.06 10.45 15.26
C GLU A 104 22.72 9.89 15.68
N ILE A 105 21.60 10.48 15.24
CA ILE A 105 20.24 10.01 15.52
C ILE A 105 20.02 8.59 14.93
N VAL A 106 20.41 8.37 13.68
CA VAL A 106 20.31 7.04 13.03
C VAL A 106 21.17 6.01 13.77
N ASN A 107 22.40 6.37 14.13
CA ASN A 107 23.29 5.48 14.87
C ASN A 107 22.75 5.18 16.27
N GLU A 108 22.19 6.17 16.96
CA GLU A 108 21.50 5.96 18.25
C GLU A 108 20.44 4.87 18.13
N LEU A 109 19.57 4.96 17.10
CA LEU A 109 18.52 3.97 16.86
C LEU A 109 19.10 2.58 16.56
N ARG A 110 20.10 2.50 15.68
CA ARG A 110 20.78 1.22 15.35
C ARG A 110 21.41 0.56 16.59
N VAL A 111 22.06 1.36 17.44
CA VAL A 111 22.63 0.90 18.71
C VAL A 111 21.53 0.48 19.67
N ALA A 112 20.46 1.27 19.80
CA ALA A 112 19.35 0.98 20.69
C ALA A 112 18.63 -0.33 20.29
N ILE A 113 18.40 -0.58 19.00
CA ILE A 113 17.80 -1.82 18.48
C ILE A 113 18.68 -3.04 18.83
N LYS A 114 19.99 -2.93 18.64
CA LYS A 114 20.94 -4.02 19.00
C LYS A 114 20.96 -4.29 20.50
N ARG A 115 20.99 -3.23 21.32
CA ARG A 115 21.03 -3.30 22.79
C ARG A 115 19.71 -3.81 23.38
N THR A 116 18.61 -3.31 22.86
CA THR A 116 17.26 -3.55 23.36
C THR A 116 16.46 -4.24 22.25
N LYS A 117 16.76 -5.52 22.01
CA LYS A 117 16.11 -6.26 20.92
C LYS A 117 14.59 -6.19 21.03
N PRO A 118 13.89 -5.88 19.92
CA PRO A 118 12.43 -5.95 19.87
C PRO A 118 11.92 -7.34 20.23
N SER A 119 10.88 -7.41 21.03
CA SER A 119 10.23 -8.66 21.42
C SER A 119 9.06 -8.98 20.51
N TYR A 120 8.63 -10.24 20.47
CA TYR A 120 7.38 -10.64 19.85
C TYR A 120 6.20 -9.91 20.53
N TYR A 121 5.21 -9.47 19.76
CA TYR A 121 4.03 -8.73 20.22
C TYR A 121 4.31 -7.35 20.83
N GLU A 122 5.53 -6.85 20.71
CA GLU A 122 5.89 -5.52 21.19
C GLU A 122 5.61 -4.47 20.13
N SER A 123 4.85 -3.42 20.48
CA SER A 123 4.71 -2.27 19.61
C SER A 123 5.93 -1.35 19.68
N VAL A 124 6.15 -0.54 18.63
CA VAL A 124 7.21 0.47 18.62
C VAL A 124 7.11 1.39 19.83
N ALA A 125 5.88 1.80 20.23
CA ALA A 125 5.68 2.62 21.43
C ALA A 125 6.10 1.91 22.74
N GLN A 126 5.89 0.60 22.84
CA GLN A 126 6.35 -0.18 24.00
C GLN A 126 7.88 -0.31 23.98
N TRP A 127 8.44 -0.60 22.83
CA TRP A 127 9.90 -0.69 22.65
C TRP A 127 10.58 0.63 23.01
N LEU A 128 10.08 1.78 22.54
CA LEU A 128 10.62 3.12 22.85
C LEU A 128 10.74 3.38 24.34
N ARG A 129 9.71 3.02 25.14
CA ARG A 129 9.75 3.15 26.61
C ARG A 129 10.87 2.34 27.24
N ARG A 130 11.20 1.19 26.67
CA ARG A 130 12.23 0.27 27.14
C ARG A 130 13.61 0.68 26.64
N ALA A 131 13.71 1.13 25.39
CA ALA A 131 14.96 1.47 24.72
C ALA A 131 15.56 2.80 25.20
N ARG A 132 14.71 3.74 25.70
CA ARG A 132 15.13 5.05 26.21
C ARG A 132 16.01 5.81 25.22
N VAL A 133 15.50 6.08 24.05
CA VAL A 133 16.14 6.87 23.01
C VAL A 133 15.86 8.36 23.20
N SER A 134 16.63 9.21 22.51
CA SER A 134 16.40 10.66 22.49
C SER A 134 15.07 11.05 21.86
N ARG A 135 14.60 12.26 22.13
CA ARG A 135 13.40 12.80 21.48
C ARG A 135 13.51 12.86 19.96
N GLN A 136 14.68 13.19 19.45
CA GLN A 136 14.93 13.24 18.00
C GLN A 136 14.85 11.85 17.36
N ALA A 137 15.39 10.84 18.01
CA ALA A 137 15.25 9.45 17.56
C ALA A 137 13.79 8.97 17.60
N GLU A 138 13.00 9.37 18.60
CA GLU A 138 11.58 9.11 18.67
C GLU A 138 10.82 9.81 17.52
N LEU A 139 11.15 11.07 17.20
CA LEU A 139 10.56 11.80 16.07
C LEU A 139 10.85 11.10 14.73
N LEU A 140 12.08 10.63 14.53
CA LEU A 140 12.44 9.89 13.32
C LEU A 140 11.62 8.59 13.21
N LEU A 141 11.50 7.81 14.27
CA LEU A 141 10.66 6.59 14.24
C LEU A 141 9.18 6.90 14.00
N THR A 142 8.69 8.03 14.53
CA THR A 142 7.32 8.48 14.26
C THR A 142 7.14 8.80 12.77
N ALA A 143 8.07 9.54 12.18
CA ALA A 143 8.04 9.87 10.75
C ALA A 143 8.13 8.62 9.86
N ILE A 144 8.97 7.64 10.23
CA ILE A 144 9.07 6.34 9.55
C ILE A 144 7.74 5.59 9.64
N ALA A 145 7.14 5.48 10.81
CA ALA A 145 5.87 4.77 11.01
C ALA A 145 4.71 5.39 10.20
N GLN A 146 4.77 6.67 9.92
CA GLN A 146 3.82 7.37 9.04
C GLN A 146 4.02 7.01 7.55
N SER A 147 5.20 6.56 7.17
CA SER A 147 5.51 6.29 5.75
C SER A 147 5.33 4.83 5.36
N THR A 148 5.86 3.88 6.08
CA THR A 148 5.88 2.47 5.63
C THR A 148 5.14 1.63 6.54
N PRO A 149 4.80 1.33 7.61
CA PRO A 149 3.63 0.52 8.01
C PRO A 149 2.35 1.33 8.02
N ALA A 150 2.41 2.64 7.81
CA ALA A 150 1.26 3.54 7.83
C ALA A 150 0.42 3.33 9.12
N SER A 151 1.09 3.15 10.26
CA SER A 151 0.46 2.73 11.52
C SER A 151 0.89 3.60 12.69
N PRO A 152 0.01 3.86 13.67
CA PRO A 152 0.40 4.49 14.92
C PRO A 152 1.51 3.67 15.62
N LEU A 153 2.43 4.34 16.31
CA LEU A 153 3.51 3.66 17.05
C LEU A 153 3.02 2.63 18.07
N ARG A 154 1.80 2.81 18.60
CA ARG A 154 1.17 1.85 19.52
C ARG A 154 0.73 0.55 18.86
N VAL A 155 0.67 0.53 17.51
CA VAL A 155 0.23 -0.62 16.70
C VAL A 155 1.36 -1.17 15.84
N ALA A 156 2.26 -0.30 15.36
CA ALA A 156 3.41 -0.70 14.54
C ALA A 156 4.25 -1.74 15.28
N ASP A 157 4.62 -2.82 14.59
CA ASP A 157 5.42 -3.92 15.17
C ASP A 157 6.88 -3.49 15.35
N ALA A 158 7.40 -3.61 16.56
CA ALA A 158 8.80 -3.27 16.84
C ALA A 158 9.81 -4.16 16.09
N GLN A 159 9.45 -5.34 15.65
CA GLN A 159 10.33 -6.21 14.87
C GLN A 159 10.64 -5.66 13.47
N GLU A 160 9.77 -4.83 12.92
CA GLU A 160 9.98 -4.18 11.63
C GLU A 160 11.07 -3.08 11.69
N LEU A 161 11.46 -2.61 12.87
CA LEU A 161 12.48 -1.57 13.05
C LEU A 161 13.82 -1.89 12.37
N ASN A 162 14.18 -3.16 12.25
CA ASN A 162 15.41 -3.56 11.56
C ASN A 162 15.35 -3.35 10.05
N VAL A 163 14.16 -3.44 9.46
CA VAL A 163 13.90 -3.26 8.02
C VAL A 163 13.77 -1.78 7.70
N GLU A 164 13.04 -1.04 8.54
CA GLU A 164 12.69 0.36 8.32
C GLU A 164 13.89 1.33 8.38
N LEU A 165 15.05 0.90 8.91
CA LEU A 165 16.28 1.71 8.95
C LEU A 165 17.22 1.47 7.75
N SER A 166 16.71 0.92 6.64
CA SER A 166 17.46 0.66 5.41
C SER A 166 16.97 1.59 4.29
N TRP A 167 17.60 2.74 4.10
CA TRP A 167 17.18 3.76 3.13
C TRP A 167 17.96 3.77 1.82
N GLY A 168 19.07 3.08 1.72
CA GLY A 168 19.96 3.09 0.56
C GLY A 168 19.55 2.14 -0.58
N GLU A 169 18.38 1.50 -0.50
CA GLU A 169 17.93 0.54 -1.51
C GLU A 169 17.51 1.22 -2.80
N ALA A 170 17.67 0.48 -3.91
CA ALA A 170 17.18 0.90 -5.20
C ALA A 170 15.69 0.55 -5.36
N TYR A 171 14.96 1.45 -5.96
CA TYR A 171 13.52 1.35 -6.20
C TYR A 171 13.20 1.53 -7.67
N ARG A 172 12.05 1.04 -8.08
CA ARG A 172 11.47 1.25 -9.41
C ARG A 172 10.00 1.65 -9.30
N LYS A 173 9.48 2.19 -10.40
CA LYS A 173 8.06 2.41 -10.64
C LYS A 173 7.68 1.85 -12.00
N VAL A 174 6.39 1.69 -12.25
CA VAL A 174 5.90 1.41 -13.61
C VAL A 174 5.92 2.72 -14.41
N LYS A 175 6.52 2.69 -15.61
CA LYS A 175 6.47 3.84 -16.52
C LYS A 175 5.03 4.20 -16.88
N GLY A 176 4.72 5.48 -16.83
CA GLY A 176 3.37 5.99 -17.06
C GLY A 176 2.40 5.81 -15.87
N GLY A 177 2.93 5.46 -14.68
CA GLY A 177 2.16 5.26 -13.45
C GLY A 177 1.86 3.79 -13.17
N ASN A 178 1.80 3.44 -11.90
CA ASN A 178 1.75 2.04 -11.47
C ASN A 178 0.46 1.32 -11.88
N ASP A 179 -0.65 2.04 -12.09
CA ASP A 179 -1.89 1.43 -12.56
C ASP A 179 -1.84 1.03 -14.05
N THR A 180 -0.79 1.38 -14.78
CA THR A 180 -0.59 0.92 -16.16
C THR A 180 -0.54 -0.61 -16.21
N LEU A 181 0.03 -1.26 -15.20
CA LEU A 181 0.10 -2.73 -15.14
C LEU A 181 -1.29 -3.37 -15.02
N PRO A 182 -2.10 -3.09 -13.97
CA PRO A 182 -3.45 -3.68 -13.88
C PRO A 182 -4.37 -3.27 -15.03
N ARG A 183 -4.24 -2.05 -15.57
CA ARG A 183 -5.02 -1.62 -16.76
C ARG A 183 -4.66 -2.42 -18.01
N THR A 184 -3.39 -2.77 -18.18
CA THR A 184 -2.93 -3.59 -19.33
C THR A 184 -3.40 -5.04 -19.15
N MET A 185 -3.33 -5.58 -17.94
CA MET A 185 -3.84 -6.92 -17.62
C MET A 185 -5.34 -7.03 -17.89
N ALA A 186 -6.12 -6.07 -17.44
CA ALA A 186 -7.58 -6.08 -17.57
C ALA A 186 -8.10 -6.16 -19.00
N LYS A 187 -7.30 -5.74 -20.00
CA LYS A 187 -7.69 -5.83 -21.42
C LYS A 187 -7.78 -7.27 -21.96
N LYS A 188 -7.25 -8.24 -21.23
CA LYS A 188 -7.16 -9.65 -21.68
C LYS A 188 -8.11 -10.59 -20.94
N VAL A 189 -8.90 -10.09 -19.99
CA VAL A 189 -9.89 -10.86 -19.20
C VAL A 189 -11.23 -10.15 -19.20
N ASP A 190 -12.35 -10.89 -19.02
CA ASP A 190 -13.68 -10.30 -18.86
C ASP A 190 -13.80 -9.62 -17.50
N VAL A 191 -13.59 -8.28 -17.48
CA VAL A 191 -13.72 -7.46 -16.27
C VAL A 191 -15.01 -6.65 -16.37
N ARG A 192 -15.91 -6.84 -15.41
CA ARG A 192 -17.14 -6.09 -15.28
C ARG A 192 -17.01 -5.09 -14.15
N LEU A 193 -16.90 -3.83 -14.51
CA LEU A 193 -16.81 -2.70 -13.59
C LEU A 193 -18.19 -2.34 -13.02
N GLN A 194 -18.20 -1.60 -11.91
CA GLN A 194 -19.42 -1.15 -11.23
C GLN A 194 -20.35 -2.32 -10.91
N ARG A 195 -19.77 -3.43 -10.45
CA ARG A 195 -20.47 -4.64 -10.00
C ARG A 195 -20.04 -5.00 -8.57
N PRO A 196 -20.47 -4.20 -7.56
CA PRO A 196 -20.17 -4.48 -6.17
C PRO A 196 -20.87 -5.77 -5.74
N VAL A 197 -20.08 -6.78 -5.41
CA VAL A 197 -20.59 -8.04 -4.87
C VAL A 197 -21.09 -7.84 -3.45
N ARG A 198 -22.24 -8.40 -3.14
CA ARG A 198 -22.89 -8.34 -1.83
C ARG A 198 -22.94 -9.69 -1.13
N VAL A 199 -23.24 -10.76 -1.87
CA VAL A 199 -23.36 -12.11 -1.32
C VAL A 199 -22.57 -13.11 -2.15
N VAL A 200 -21.91 -14.03 -1.48
CA VAL A 200 -21.24 -15.21 -2.05
C VAL A 200 -21.87 -16.45 -1.44
N GLY A 201 -22.65 -17.16 -2.24
CA GLY A 201 -23.24 -18.46 -1.87
C GLY A 201 -22.45 -19.62 -2.47
N TRP A 202 -22.38 -20.75 -1.77
CA TRP A 202 -21.78 -21.98 -2.33
C TRP A 202 -22.43 -23.25 -1.77
N GLY A 203 -22.34 -24.32 -2.56
CA GLY A 203 -22.88 -25.62 -2.20
C GLY A 203 -22.47 -26.70 -3.19
N SER A 204 -23.18 -27.85 -3.17
CA SER A 204 -22.90 -28.99 -4.06
C SER A 204 -22.95 -28.61 -5.55
N ASN A 205 -23.80 -27.66 -5.92
CA ASN A 205 -24.06 -27.28 -7.31
C ASN A 205 -23.15 -26.14 -7.82
N GLY A 206 -22.13 -25.71 -7.06
CA GLY A 206 -21.23 -24.62 -7.43
C GLY A 206 -21.36 -23.42 -6.52
N VAL A 207 -21.18 -22.23 -7.11
CA VAL A 207 -21.23 -20.95 -6.38
C VAL A 207 -22.23 -19.99 -7.03
N THR A 208 -22.83 -19.14 -6.21
CA THR A 208 -23.64 -17.99 -6.62
C THR A 208 -22.98 -16.71 -6.12
N VAL A 209 -22.91 -15.67 -6.95
CA VAL A 209 -22.35 -14.37 -6.57
C VAL A 209 -23.38 -13.30 -6.93
N GLU A 210 -23.91 -12.62 -5.93
CA GLU A 210 -24.88 -11.54 -6.11
C GLU A 210 -24.14 -10.19 -6.17
N ALA A 211 -24.29 -9.49 -7.28
CA ALA A 211 -23.73 -8.16 -7.51
C ALA A 211 -24.84 -7.23 -7.97
N GLU A 212 -25.23 -6.29 -7.11
CA GLU A 212 -26.39 -5.41 -7.30
C GLU A 212 -27.66 -6.20 -7.66
N ASP A 213 -28.16 -6.05 -8.89
CA ASP A 213 -29.39 -6.67 -9.38
C ASP A 213 -29.14 -7.93 -10.23
N GLU A 214 -27.90 -8.40 -10.30
CA GLU A 214 -27.50 -9.54 -11.13
C GLU A 214 -26.89 -10.65 -10.28
N THR A 215 -27.31 -11.89 -10.54
CA THR A 215 -26.73 -13.10 -9.92
C THR A 215 -25.91 -13.87 -10.94
N PHE A 216 -24.65 -14.13 -10.61
CA PHE A 216 -23.72 -14.91 -11.40
C PHE A 216 -23.59 -16.31 -10.83
N HIS A 217 -23.48 -17.30 -11.73
CA HIS A 217 -23.26 -18.70 -11.37
C HIS A 217 -21.94 -19.21 -11.94
N ALA A 218 -21.19 -19.98 -11.13
CA ALA A 218 -19.92 -20.56 -11.52
C ALA A 218 -19.61 -21.85 -10.72
N ASP A 219 -18.52 -22.52 -11.08
CA ASP A 219 -18.03 -23.67 -10.34
C ASP A 219 -17.28 -23.27 -9.06
N ARG A 220 -16.53 -22.16 -9.13
CA ARG A 220 -15.65 -21.66 -8.06
C ARG A 220 -15.66 -20.13 -8.03
N VAL A 221 -15.35 -19.56 -6.86
CA VAL A 221 -15.17 -18.12 -6.68
C VAL A 221 -13.88 -17.81 -5.96
N VAL A 222 -13.18 -16.76 -6.40
CA VAL A 222 -11.99 -16.21 -5.73
C VAL A 222 -12.33 -14.84 -5.17
N VAL A 223 -12.28 -14.68 -3.86
CA VAL A 223 -12.53 -13.42 -3.14
C VAL A 223 -11.20 -12.72 -2.91
N THR A 224 -11.03 -11.52 -3.50
CA THR A 224 -9.78 -10.74 -3.42
C THR A 224 -9.95 -9.36 -2.82
N VAL A 225 -11.12 -9.09 -2.22
CA VAL A 225 -11.38 -7.82 -1.53
C VAL A 225 -10.53 -7.69 -0.28
N PRO A 226 -10.18 -6.46 0.17
CA PRO A 226 -9.48 -6.25 1.43
C PRO A 226 -10.18 -6.90 2.63
N GLY A 227 -9.40 -7.35 3.62
CA GLY A 227 -9.95 -8.06 4.78
C GLY A 227 -11.11 -7.34 5.48
N PRO A 228 -11.09 -6.01 5.73
CA PRO A 228 -12.25 -5.31 6.29
C PRO A 228 -13.53 -5.48 5.48
N LEU A 229 -13.43 -5.48 4.15
CA LEU A 229 -14.58 -5.65 3.27
C LEU A 229 -15.08 -7.10 3.20
N THR A 230 -14.23 -8.08 3.53
CA THR A 230 -14.66 -9.48 3.59
C THR A 230 -15.78 -9.68 4.61
N PHE A 231 -15.84 -8.88 5.69
CA PHE A 231 -16.94 -8.91 6.65
C PHE A 231 -18.24 -8.31 6.14
N GLU A 232 -18.17 -7.48 5.12
CA GLU A 232 -19.37 -6.82 4.55
C GLU A 232 -20.02 -7.66 3.47
N LEU A 233 -19.29 -8.65 2.95
CA LEU A 233 -19.86 -9.65 2.08
C LEU A 233 -20.72 -10.60 2.91
N GLY A 234 -21.94 -10.82 2.46
CA GLY A 234 -22.75 -11.95 2.91
C GLY A 234 -22.12 -13.27 2.43
N PHE A 235 -22.09 -14.27 3.29
CA PHE A 235 -21.65 -15.62 2.94
C PHE A 235 -22.74 -16.62 3.27
N GLU A 236 -23.10 -17.48 2.31
CA GLU A 236 -24.13 -18.51 2.42
C GLU A 236 -23.59 -19.88 1.95
N PRO A 237 -23.27 -20.82 2.88
CA PRO A 237 -23.38 -20.72 4.36
C PRO A 237 -22.46 -19.66 4.98
N ALA A 238 -22.71 -19.28 6.23
CA ALA A 238 -21.86 -18.34 6.97
C ALA A 238 -20.42 -18.84 7.05
N LEU A 239 -19.46 -17.90 7.10
CA LEU A 239 -18.03 -18.22 7.28
C LEU A 239 -17.81 -19.03 8.56
N PRO A 240 -16.91 -20.03 8.55
CA PRO A 240 -16.52 -20.77 9.75
C PRO A 240 -16.03 -19.82 10.86
N PRO A 241 -16.39 -20.08 12.14
CA PRO A 241 -16.03 -19.20 13.25
C PRO A 241 -14.52 -18.94 13.39
N GLU A 242 -13.67 -19.92 13.06
CA GLU A 242 -12.21 -19.77 13.07
C GLU A 242 -11.72 -18.80 11.99
N LYS A 243 -12.32 -18.80 10.80
CA LYS A 243 -12.00 -17.83 9.75
C LYS A 243 -12.45 -16.43 10.14
N VAL A 244 -13.64 -16.28 10.74
CA VAL A 244 -14.13 -14.99 11.26
C VAL A 244 -13.17 -14.46 12.32
N ARG A 245 -12.77 -15.30 13.29
CA ARG A 245 -11.79 -14.88 14.31
C ARG A 245 -10.45 -14.49 13.71
N ALA A 246 -9.96 -15.20 12.69
CA ALA A 246 -8.72 -14.87 12.02
C ALA A 246 -8.80 -13.53 11.27
N LEU A 247 -9.88 -13.27 10.54
CA LEU A 247 -10.11 -11.99 9.87
C LEU A 247 -10.18 -10.82 10.86
N LEU A 248 -10.84 -10.99 12.02
CA LEU A 248 -10.93 -9.98 13.08
C LEU A 248 -9.57 -9.64 13.73
N GLN A 249 -8.60 -10.54 13.65
CA GLN A 249 -7.26 -10.31 14.16
C GLN A 249 -6.36 -9.53 13.18
N LEU A 250 -6.74 -9.44 11.91
CA LEU A 250 -5.98 -8.65 10.94
C LEU A 250 -6.00 -7.17 11.35
N ARG A 251 -4.84 -6.56 11.35
CA ARG A 251 -4.69 -5.12 11.56
C ARG A 251 -4.26 -4.45 10.27
N TYR A 252 -4.71 -3.24 10.09
CA TYR A 252 -4.40 -2.44 8.92
C TYR A 252 -3.86 -1.08 9.33
N GLY A 253 -2.94 -0.58 8.53
CA GLY A 253 -2.55 0.80 8.58
C GLY A 253 -3.70 1.73 8.18
N ASN A 254 -3.67 2.93 8.71
CA ASN A 254 -4.56 4.03 8.32
C ASN A 254 -3.73 5.13 7.70
N ALA A 255 -4.08 5.55 6.48
CA ALA A 255 -3.37 6.65 5.83
C ALA A 255 -4.20 7.37 4.79
N THR A 256 -3.88 8.63 4.68
CA THR A 256 -4.28 9.53 3.60
C THR A 256 -3.05 9.86 2.76
N ARG A 257 -3.10 9.56 1.47
CA ARG A 257 -2.06 9.91 0.50
C ARG A 257 -2.20 11.35 0.10
N LEU A 258 -1.07 12.06 0.07
CA LEU A 258 -0.97 13.46 -0.25
C LEU A 258 -0.03 13.62 -1.44
N VAL A 259 -0.46 14.34 -2.48
CA VAL A 259 0.39 14.72 -3.60
C VAL A 259 0.16 16.19 -3.92
N VAL A 260 1.23 16.94 -4.08
CA VAL A 260 1.17 18.39 -4.34
C VAL A 260 2.16 18.75 -5.42
N GLN A 261 1.67 19.50 -6.41
CA GLN A 261 2.50 20.02 -7.49
C GLN A 261 2.91 21.47 -7.21
N TYR A 262 4.20 21.73 -7.28
CA TYR A 262 4.80 23.06 -7.12
C TYR A 262 5.45 23.53 -8.41
N LYS A 263 5.50 24.86 -8.58
CA LYS A 263 6.09 25.50 -9.75
C LYS A 263 7.63 25.49 -9.71
N GLU A 264 8.20 25.63 -8.53
CA GLU A 264 9.63 25.85 -8.31
C GLU A 264 10.42 24.52 -8.27
N ARG A 265 10.44 23.78 -9.40
CA ARG A 265 10.99 22.40 -9.46
C ARG A 265 12.39 22.29 -8.87
N GLU A 266 13.36 23.04 -9.37
CA GLU A 266 14.76 22.89 -8.95
C GLU A 266 14.96 23.26 -7.48
N LEU A 267 14.24 24.28 -7.01
CA LEU A 267 14.30 24.72 -5.62
C LEU A 267 13.74 23.63 -4.68
N VAL A 268 12.57 23.08 -4.99
CA VAL A 268 11.94 22.03 -4.19
C VAL A 268 12.78 20.77 -4.22
N LYS A 269 13.27 20.37 -5.41
CA LYS A 269 14.14 19.20 -5.58
C LYS A 269 15.41 19.30 -4.76
N GLN A 270 16.06 20.47 -4.78
CA GLN A 270 17.24 20.71 -3.95
C GLN A 270 16.91 20.62 -2.46
N ALA A 271 15.74 21.14 -2.06
CA ALA A 271 15.33 21.17 -0.67
C ALA A 271 14.93 19.80 -0.11
N ILE A 272 14.32 18.92 -0.89
CA ILE A 272 13.93 17.58 -0.43
C ILE A 272 15.01 16.51 -0.66
N GLY A 273 16.02 16.80 -1.50
CA GLY A 273 17.03 15.81 -1.88
C GLY A 273 16.41 14.58 -2.54
N SER A 274 16.82 13.40 -2.11
CA SER A 274 16.21 12.12 -2.52
C SER A 274 14.94 11.76 -1.74
N GLY A 275 14.61 12.57 -0.74
CA GLY A 275 13.49 12.41 0.20
C GLY A 275 13.93 12.85 1.59
N CYS A 276 13.02 13.45 2.35
CA CYS A 276 13.30 13.93 3.69
C CYS A 276 12.20 13.53 4.69
N PHE A 277 12.61 13.28 5.94
CA PHE A 277 11.70 13.09 7.05
C PHE A 277 11.44 14.38 7.78
N THR A 278 10.19 14.55 8.23
CA THR A 278 9.75 15.72 8.99
C THR A 278 8.98 15.30 10.23
N ASP A 279 8.95 16.18 11.25
CA ASP A 279 8.08 16.04 12.42
C ASP A 279 6.68 16.62 12.20
N ARG A 280 6.31 16.91 10.95
CA ARG A 280 5.03 17.47 10.53
C ARG A 280 4.32 16.52 9.55
N MET A 281 3.12 16.89 9.11
CA MET A 281 2.40 16.20 8.06
C MET A 281 2.80 16.72 6.66
N PRO A 282 3.25 15.87 5.73
CA PRO A 282 3.51 14.44 5.92
C PRO A 282 4.86 14.17 6.61
N GLY A 283 4.98 13.04 7.29
CA GLY A 283 6.21 12.66 7.99
C GLY A 283 7.39 12.33 7.07
N PHE A 284 7.11 11.93 5.83
CA PHE A 284 8.10 11.69 4.78
C PHE A 284 7.64 12.33 3.48
N ILE A 285 8.56 13.01 2.82
CA ILE A 285 8.33 13.73 1.55
C ILE A 285 9.28 13.18 0.49
N MET A 286 8.77 12.85 -0.68
CA MET A 286 9.55 12.37 -1.81
C MET A 286 9.06 12.95 -3.13
N GLU A 287 9.95 12.99 -4.15
CA GLU A 287 9.59 13.39 -5.50
C GLU A 287 8.83 12.28 -6.24
N GLN A 288 7.70 12.61 -6.86
CA GLN A 288 6.93 11.73 -7.74
C GLN A 288 7.36 11.85 -9.21
N THR A 289 7.96 12.94 -9.58
CA THR A 289 8.27 13.31 -10.98
C THR A 289 9.68 12.96 -11.43
N VAL A 290 10.38 12.06 -10.73
CA VAL A 290 11.78 11.65 -11.02
C VAL A 290 12.01 11.30 -12.49
N HIS A 291 11.05 10.64 -13.13
CA HIS A 291 11.12 10.23 -14.54
C HIS A 291 10.11 10.96 -15.43
N GLN A 292 9.63 12.15 -15.01
CA GLN A 292 8.70 12.97 -15.78
C GLN A 292 9.34 14.30 -16.17
N ALA A 293 9.16 14.68 -17.43
CA ALA A 293 9.57 15.98 -17.92
C ALA A 293 8.67 17.11 -17.40
N GLY A 294 9.10 18.34 -17.56
CA GLY A 294 8.33 19.54 -17.25
C GLY A 294 8.96 20.45 -16.20
N GLU A 295 8.42 21.64 -16.10
CA GLU A 295 8.92 22.70 -15.22
C GLU A 295 8.43 22.58 -13.77
N HIS A 296 7.43 21.73 -13.53
CA HIS A 296 6.82 21.51 -12.22
C HIS A 296 7.36 20.25 -11.55
N ILE A 297 7.26 20.20 -10.24
CA ILE A 297 7.59 19.03 -9.43
C ILE A 297 6.35 18.60 -8.66
N ILE A 298 6.09 17.29 -8.64
CA ILE A 298 5.10 16.72 -7.73
C ILE A 298 5.86 16.06 -6.58
N VAL A 299 5.52 16.45 -5.37
CA VAL A 299 5.96 15.79 -4.15
C VAL A 299 4.80 14.96 -3.57
N ALA A 300 5.16 13.92 -2.87
CA ALA A 300 4.20 13.05 -2.25
C ALA A 300 4.61 12.66 -0.84
N GLY A 301 3.62 12.34 -0.03
CA GLY A 301 3.79 11.79 1.30
C GLY A 301 2.56 11.04 1.76
N LEU A 302 2.65 10.48 2.96
CA LEU A 302 1.54 9.89 3.67
C LEU A 302 1.30 10.65 4.97
N ALA A 303 0.04 10.95 5.26
CA ALA A 303 -0.40 11.29 6.61
C ALA A 303 -1.05 10.04 7.20
N ALA A 304 -0.38 9.40 8.13
CA ALA A 304 -0.75 8.09 8.61
C ALA A 304 -0.60 7.96 10.13
N GLY A 305 -1.15 6.91 10.68
CA GLY A 305 -1.04 6.66 12.10
C GLY A 305 -1.79 7.69 12.94
N ASP A 306 -1.08 8.30 13.89
CA ASP A 306 -1.66 9.30 14.82
C ASP A 306 -1.84 10.70 14.18
N VAL A 307 -1.29 10.92 12.98
CA VAL A 307 -1.41 12.19 12.23
C VAL A 307 -2.30 12.06 10.98
N GLU A 308 -3.05 10.98 10.87
CA GLU A 308 -4.05 10.83 9.82
C GLU A 308 -5.11 11.93 9.97
N PRO A 309 -5.37 12.76 8.92
CA PRO A 309 -6.12 14.02 9.05
C PRO A 309 -7.64 13.80 9.08
N SER A 310 -8.13 13.14 10.11
CA SER A 310 -9.58 12.96 10.31
C SER A 310 -10.28 14.28 10.56
N GLY A 311 -11.36 14.54 9.82
CA GLY A 311 -12.18 15.74 9.97
C GLY A 311 -11.67 17.01 9.32
N MET A 312 -10.53 16.95 8.62
CA MET A 312 -10.04 18.04 7.78
C MET A 312 -10.59 17.92 6.36
N THR A 313 -10.81 19.07 5.71
CA THR A 313 -11.10 19.11 4.26
C THR A 313 -9.80 18.89 3.47
N ASP A 314 -9.93 18.47 2.20
CA ASP A 314 -8.77 18.30 1.31
C ASP A 314 -7.93 19.58 1.23
N GLU A 315 -8.56 20.75 1.17
CA GLU A 315 -7.85 22.04 1.13
C GLU A 315 -7.07 22.32 2.41
N GLN A 316 -7.66 22.06 3.59
CA GLN A 316 -6.95 22.20 4.87
C GLN A 316 -5.75 21.26 4.97
N ILE A 317 -5.87 20.06 4.42
CA ILE A 317 -4.79 19.09 4.35
C ILE A 317 -3.67 19.61 3.44
N LEU A 318 -4.01 20.08 2.24
CA LEU A 318 -3.06 20.63 1.28
C LEU A 318 -2.36 21.89 1.82
N ASP A 319 -3.07 22.76 2.55
CA ASP A 319 -2.49 23.93 3.21
C ASP A 319 -1.48 23.53 4.30
N SER A 320 -1.74 22.45 5.03
CA SER A 320 -0.79 21.90 5.99
C SER A 320 0.48 21.36 5.31
N VAL A 321 0.33 20.74 4.13
CA VAL A 321 1.48 20.31 3.31
C VAL A 321 2.27 21.51 2.82
N ASP A 322 1.60 22.58 2.36
CA ASP A 322 2.26 23.82 1.92
C ASP A 322 3.04 24.48 3.05
N ALA A 323 2.49 24.49 4.27
CA ALA A 323 3.20 24.98 5.45
C ALA A 323 4.45 24.16 5.77
N THR A 324 4.36 22.83 5.66
CA THR A 324 5.51 21.92 5.82
C THR A 324 6.54 22.18 4.72
N MET A 325 6.12 22.26 3.47
CA MET A 325 7.01 22.49 2.33
C MET A 325 7.68 23.88 2.39
N THR A 326 6.97 24.89 2.86
CA THR A 326 7.56 26.22 3.11
C THR A 326 8.70 26.13 4.13
N SER A 327 8.52 25.34 5.18
CA SER A 327 9.57 25.08 6.17
C SER A 327 10.75 24.28 5.59
N VAL A 328 10.46 23.24 4.79
CA VAL A 328 11.48 22.43 4.12
C VAL A 328 12.33 23.24 3.14
N VAL A 329 11.69 24.12 2.37
CA VAL A 329 12.34 24.98 1.36
C VAL A 329 12.98 26.24 1.97
N GLY A 330 12.53 26.64 3.14
CA GLY A 330 12.98 27.85 3.83
C GLY A 330 12.39 29.15 3.31
N LYS A 331 11.44 29.08 2.38
CA LYS A 331 10.69 30.24 1.86
C LYS A 331 9.36 29.79 1.23
N PRO A 332 8.39 30.72 1.08
CA PRO A 332 7.12 30.40 0.42
C PRO A 332 7.32 29.88 -1.01
N ILE A 333 6.58 28.86 -1.37
CA ILE A 333 6.50 28.28 -2.72
C ILE A 333 5.05 28.22 -3.17
N LYS A 334 4.84 28.13 -4.49
CA LYS A 334 3.49 28.20 -5.05
C LYS A 334 2.97 26.82 -5.44
N ARG A 335 1.92 26.38 -4.72
CA ARG A 335 1.12 25.21 -5.13
C ARG A 335 0.42 25.50 -6.47
N VAL A 336 0.53 24.58 -7.40
CA VAL A 336 -0.14 24.58 -8.71
C VAL A 336 -1.37 23.69 -8.70
N ALA A 337 -1.21 22.49 -8.12
CA ALA A 337 -2.27 21.51 -7.99
C ALA A 337 -2.00 20.61 -6.78
N GLY A 338 -3.01 19.90 -6.33
CA GLY A 338 -2.85 18.91 -5.27
C GLY A 338 -4.01 17.92 -5.29
N ALA A 339 -3.77 16.76 -4.73
CA ALA A 339 -4.80 15.74 -4.54
C ALA A 339 -4.58 15.01 -3.22
N VAL A 340 -5.69 14.67 -2.60
CA VAL A 340 -5.78 13.94 -1.33
C VAL A 340 -6.55 12.65 -1.58
N LYS A 341 -6.06 11.53 -1.07
CA LYS A 341 -6.75 10.24 -1.16
C LYS A 341 -6.67 9.51 0.18
N SER A 342 -7.75 9.51 0.92
CA SER A 342 -7.87 8.64 2.09
C SER A 342 -8.18 7.20 1.63
N TRP A 343 -7.29 6.28 1.95
CA TRP A 343 -7.53 4.85 1.73
C TRP A 343 -8.30 4.22 2.88
N THR A 344 -8.17 4.78 4.07
CA THR A 344 -8.90 4.37 5.27
C THR A 344 -10.40 4.60 5.11
N HIS A 345 -10.77 5.76 4.57
CA HIS A 345 -12.18 6.15 4.36
C HIS A 345 -12.72 5.81 2.97
N ASP A 346 -11.90 5.18 2.13
CA ASP A 346 -12.34 4.71 0.82
C ASP A 346 -13.32 3.54 0.96
N PRO A 347 -14.54 3.62 0.40
CA PRO A 347 -15.60 2.63 0.61
C PRO A 347 -15.23 1.22 0.12
N TRP A 348 -14.34 1.13 -0.89
CA TRP A 348 -13.93 -0.14 -1.50
C TRP A 348 -12.55 -0.61 -1.07
N SER A 349 -11.97 0.01 -0.03
CA SER A 349 -10.70 -0.42 0.55
C SER A 349 -10.77 -0.52 2.06
N ARG A 350 -11.19 0.55 2.74
CA ARG A 350 -11.23 0.70 4.22
C ARG A 350 -9.92 0.32 4.91
N ALA A 351 -8.85 0.29 4.14
CA ALA A 351 -7.53 -0.15 4.57
C ALA A 351 -6.45 0.35 3.61
N VAL A 352 -5.27 0.63 4.12
CA VAL A 352 -4.08 0.92 3.31
C VAL A 352 -3.37 -0.38 2.95
N VAL A 353 -2.75 -1.01 3.92
CA VAL A 353 -2.01 -2.26 3.80
C VAL A 353 -2.10 -2.98 5.14
N ARG A 354 -2.00 -4.31 5.11
CA ARG A 354 -1.96 -5.10 6.34
C ARG A 354 -0.72 -4.72 7.16
N ALA A 355 -0.93 -4.34 8.40
CA ALA A 355 0.14 -4.15 9.36
C ALA A 355 0.57 -5.52 9.91
N PRO A 356 1.86 -5.88 9.84
CA PRO A 356 2.35 -7.13 10.42
C PRO A 356 2.25 -7.07 11.96
N ILE A 357 1.91 -8.20 12.58
CA ILE A 357 1.90 -8.32 14.04
C ILE A 357 2.37 -9.72 14.44
N GLY A 358 3.57 -9.79 15.01
CA GLY A 358 4.10 -10.96 15.68
C GLY A 358 3.92 -12.28 14.90
N ASP A 359 3.42 -13.30 15.58
CA ASP A 359 3.21 -14.65 15.04
C ASP A 359 1.97 -14.84 14.14
N GLN A 360 1.22 -13.77 13.86
CA GLN A 360 0.02 -13.86 13.00
C GLN A 360 0.32 -14.49 11.64
N ARG A 361 1.57 -14.40 11.18
CA ARG A 361 2.03 -15.05 9.96
C ARG A 361 1.75 -16.55 9.95
N ASP A 362 2.06 -17.23 11.03
CA ASP A 362 1.99 -18.67 11.11
C ASP A 362 0.65 -19.18 11.67
N THR A 363 -0.08 -18.34 12.40
CA THR A 363 -1.32 -18.74 13.10
C THR A 363 -2.57 -18.16 12.46
N VAL A 364 -2.54 -16.92 11.98
CA VAL A 364 -3.72 -16.19 11.48
C VAL A 364 -3.80 -16.22 9.95
N LEU A 365 -2.70 -15.89 9.26
CA LEU A 365 -2.75 -15.78 7.79
C LEU A 365 -3.10 -17.07 7.07
N PRO A 366 -2.67 -18.28 7.50
CA PRO A 366 -3.15 -19.52 6.89
C PRO A 366 -4.66 -19.70 6.99
N LEU A 367 -5.29 -19.32 8.12
CA LEU A 367 -6.75 -19.40 8.30
C LEU A 367 -7.48 -18.36 7.42
N VAL A 368 -6.91 -17.14 7.29
CA VAL A 368 -7.47 -16.13 6.39
C VAL A 368 -7.41 -16.58 4.93
N ALA A 369 -6.33 -17.23 4.52
CA ALA A 369 -6.14 -17.72 3.16
C ALA A 369 -6.87 -19.03 2.86
N ALA A 370 -7.22 -19.84 3.87
CA ALA A 370 -7.79 -21.18 3.69
C ALA A 370 -9.06 -21.16 2.81
N PRO A 371 -9.17 -22.05 1.81
CA PRO A 371 -10.37 -22.18 0.99
C PRO A 371 -11.52 -22.82 1.77
N LEU A 372 -12.74 -22.62 1.28
CA LEU A 372 -13.95 -23.25 1.81
C LEU A 372 -14.51 -24.25 0.77
N ASP A 373 -14.71 -25.50 1.17
CA ASP A 373 -15.32 -26.58 0.40
C ASP A 373 -14.78 -26.72 -1.04
N ARG A 374 -13.53 -26.28 -1.30
CA ARG A 374 -12.94 -26.20 -2.66
C ARG A 374 -13.82 -25.42 -3.66
N ARG A 375 -14.65 -24.49 -3.15
CA ARG A 375 -15.55 -23.64 -3.90
C ARG A 375 -15.21 -22.15 -3.76
N VAL A 376 -14.90 -21.71 -2.53
CA VAL A 376 -14.57 -20.32 -2.23
C VAL A 376 -13.11 -20.22 -1.83
N PHE A 377 -12.36 -19.40 -2.54
CA PHE A 377 -10.92 -19.19 -2.36
C PHE A 377 -10.63 -17.74 -2.00
N PHE A 378 -9.54 -17.48 -1.30
CA PHE A 378 -9.21 -16.16 -0.79
C PHE A 378 -7.80 -15.73 -1.22
N ALA A 379 -7.67 -14.51 -1.77
CA ALA A 379 -6.41 -13.88 -2.10
C ALA A 379 -6.43 -12.39 -1.74
N GLY A 380 -5.31 -11.72 -1.91
CA GLY A 380 -5.08 -10.33 -1.53
C GLY A 380 -3.77 -10.22 -0.77
N GLU A 381 -3.20 -9.01 -0.68
CA GLU A 381 -1.93 -8.79 0.02
C GLU A 381 -1.97 -9.24 1.49
N HIS A 382 -3.15 -9.23 2.10
CA HIS A 382 -3.40 -9.65 3.47
C HIS A 382 -3.39 -11.17 3.68
N THR A 383 -3.36 -11.96 2.62
CA THR A 383 -3.23 -13.42 2.66
C THR A 383 -1.81 -13.91 2.37
N ASP A 384 -0.85 -13.01 2.12
CA ASP A 384 0.56 -13.35 1.93
C ASP A 384 1.27 -13.45 3.28
N GLY A 385 1.90 -14.60 3.53
CA GLY A 385 2.56 -14.94 4.81
C GLY A 385 3.94 -14.33 5.03
N ARG A 386 4.32 -13.25 4.36
CA ARG A 386 5.67 -12.68 4.49
C ARG A 386 5.86 -11.72 5.64
N VAL A 387 7.13 -11.51 5.97
CA VAL A 387 7.62 -10.38 6.79
C VAL A 387 7.41 -9.09 6.02
N GLY A 388 6.97 -8.05 6.69
CA GLY A 388 6.70 -6.73 6.12
C GLY A 388 5.30 -6.57 5.52
N PRO A 389 4.96 -5.37 5.07
CA PRO A 389 3.68 -5.08 4.44
C PRO A 389 3.58 -5.84 3.12
N GLY A 390 2.43 -6.48 2.88
CA GLY A 390 2.18 -7.32 1.70
C GLY A 390 2.34 -6.59 0.37
N GLY A 391 1.82 -5.37 0.27
CA GLY A 391 1.95 -4.49 -0.88
C GLY A 391 1.57 -5.13 -2.23
N MET A 392 2.11 -4.59 -3.32
CA MET A 392 1.88 -5.11 -4.68
C MET A 392 2.43 -6.51 -4.87
N GLU A 393 3.63 -6.76 -4.37
CA GLU A 393 4.32 -8.06 -4.47
C GLU A 393 3.55 -9.16 -3.75
N GLY A 394 3.04 -8.89 -2.53
CA GLY A 394 2.20 -9.83 -1.79
C GLY A 394 0.86 -10.10 -2.47
N ALA A 395 0.25 -9.07 -3.06
CA ALA A 395 -0.98 -9.23 -3.84
C ALA A 395 -0.76 -10.16 -5.04
N ILE A 396 0.32 -9.96 -5.80
CA ILE A 396 0.67 -10.79 -6.97
C ILE A 396 0.90 -12.25 -6.55
N LYS A 397 1.68 -12.48 -5.50
CA LYS A 397 1.96 -13.82 -5.00
C LYS A 397 0.72 -14.55 -4.52
N SER A 398 -0.16 -13.82 -3.83
CA SER A 398 -1.44 -14.40 -3.42
C SER A 398 -2.32 -14.78 -4.61
N GLY A 399 -2.25 -14.02 -5.70
CA GLY A 399 -2.91 -14.34 -6.96
C GLY A 399 -2.38 -15.64 -7.59
N TYR A 400 -1.07 -15.81 -7.68
CA TYR A 400 -0.46 -17.06 -8.17
C TYR A 400 -0.78 -18.26 -7.27
N ARG A 401 -0.75 -18.08 -5.94
CA ARG A 401 -1.11 -19.13 -4.99
C ARG A 401 -2.54 -19.59 -5.18
N VAL A 402 -3.48 -18.63 -5.17
CA VAL A 402 -4.91 -18.98 -5.25
C VAL A 402 -5.28 -19.59 -6.60
N ALA A 403 -4.65 -19.19 -7.69
CA ALA A 403 -4.87 -19.83 -8.99
C ALA A 403 -4.48 -21.31 -8.96
N LYS A 404 -3.33 -21.66 -8.36
CA LYS A 404 -2.93 -23.06 -8.16
C LYS A 404 -3.93 -23.84 -7.29
N GLU A 405 -4.44 -23.23 -6.24
CA GLU A 405 -5.47 -23.84 -5.37
C GLU A 405 -6.79 -24.08 -6.10
N VAL A 406 -7.19 -23.12 -6.96
CA VAL A 406 -8.39 -23.23 -7.82
C VAL A 406 -8.21 -24.33 -8.86
N LEU A 407 -7.02 -24.56 -9.39
CA LEU A 407 -6.75 -25.54 -10.44
C LEU A 407 -6.51 -26.96 -9.90
N ALA A 408 -6.22 -27.10 -8.61
CA ALA A 408 -6.08 -28.39 -7.93
C ALA A 408 -7.45 -29.03 -7.61
#